data_5df35ff4a3d41042cfbe2fe7d790dc0a
#
_entry.id   5df35ff4a3d41042cfbe2fe7d790dc0a
#
_cell.length_a   1.000
_cell.length_b   1.000
_cell.length_c   1.000
_cell.angle_alpha   90.00
_cell.angle_beta   90.00
_cell.angle_gamma   90.00
#
_symmetry.space_group_name_H-M   'P 1'
#
loop_
_entity.id
_entity.type
_entity.pdbx_description
1 polymer ?
#
loop_
_entity_poly.entity_id
_entity_poly.type
_entity_poly.pdbx_seq_one_letter_code
_entity_poly.pdbx_strand_id
1 'polypeptide(L)'
;RHFDPECLACHVTGWQPTSILPYRTGFESLETTPHMVGNGCENCHGPGAKHAAAELGELEADKVLMDRLRAEMRLPLDKAQDKCHECHDHDNSPDFHKDNAFEEYWEKVKHYGKD
;
A
#
# COMPACT_ATOMS: atom_id res chain seq x y z
N ARG A 1 -10.03 -9.78 18.44
CA ARG A 1 -8.96 -9.98 17.44
C ARG A 1 -8.54 -8.71 16.68
N HIS A 2 -8.96 -7.53 17.15
CA HIS A 2 -8.62 -6.26 16.50
C HIS A 2 -7.12 -5.91 16.53
N PHE A 3 -6.33 -6.66 17.30
CA PHE A 3 -4.88 -6.45 17.42
C PHE A 3 -4.07 -7.73 17.10
N ASP A 4 -4.68 -8.68 16.40
CA ASP A 4 -3.97 -9.87 15.95
C ASP A 4 -3.04 -9.50 14.78
N PRO A 5 -1.70 -9.63 14.94
CA PRO A 5 -0.75 -9.26 13.92
C PRO A 5 -0.95 -9.99 12.57
N GLU A 6 -1.42 -11.23 12.63
CA GLU A 6 -1.69 -12.01 11.42
C GLU A 6 -2.83 -11.41 10.60
N CYS A 7 -3.85 -10.89 11.27
CA CYS A 7 -4.96 -10.21 10.59
C CYS A 7 -4.58 -8.80 10.14
N LEU A 8 -3.91 -8.04 11.00
CA LEU A 8 -3.56 -6.64 10.76
C LEU A 8 -2.64 -6.46 9.55
N ALA A 9 -1.73 -7.40 9.32
CA ALA A 9 -0.80 -7.32 8.19
C ALA A 9 -1.50 -7.12 6.84
N CYS A 10 -2.69 -7.69 6.67
CA CYS A 10 -3.46 -7.61 5.42
C CYS A 10 -4.66 -6.64 5.50
N HIS A 11 -5.19 -6.39 6.69
CA HIS A 11 -6.45 -5.67 6.88
C HIS A 11 -6.34 -4.20 7.29
N VAL A 12 -5.12 -3.69 7.45
CA VAL A 12 -4.87 -2.26 7.72
C VAL A 12 -3.74 -1.71 6.88
N THR A 13 -3.65 -0.40 6.80
CA THR A 13 -2.61 0.29 6.05
C THR A 13 -1.42 0.64 6.95
N GLY A 14 -0.21 0.29 6.49
CA GLY A 14 1.03 0.68 7.15
C GLY A 14 1.32 -0.05 8.48
N TRP A 15 0.81 -1.27 8.66
CA TRP A 15 1.15 -2.10 9.80
C TRP A 15 2.57 -2.62 9.71
N GLN A 16 3.37 -2.39 10.74
CA GLN A 16 4.77 -2.81 10.82
C GLN A 16 5.11 -3.31 12.23
N PRO A 17 4.74 -4.51 12.63
CA PRO A 17 4.80 -5.01 14.01
C PRO A 17 6.23 -5.15 14.56
N THR A 18 7.23 -5.17 13.68
CA THR A 18 8.64 -5.39 14.03
C THR A 18 9.46 -4.11 14.17
N SER A 19 8.85 -2.94 13.96
CA SER A 19 9.55 -1.68 14.11
C SER A 19 9.76 -1.34 15.58
N ILE A 20 10.98 -1.00 15.93
CA ILE A 20 11.36 -0.58 17.30
C ILE A 20 10.94 0.86 17.56
N LEU A 21 10.74 1.64 16.51
CA LEU A 21 10.29 3.03 16.60
C LEU A 21 8.78 3.11 16.48
N PRO A 22 8.10 3.94 17.28
CA PRO A 22 6.67 4.10 17.18
C PRO A 22 6.28 4.61 15.78
N TYR A 23 5.25 4.00 15.21
CA TYR A 23 4.72 4.41 13.92
C TYR A 23 4.15 5.79 14.02
N ARG A 24 4.60 6.65 13.12
CA ARG A 24 4.04 7.99 13.00
C ARG A 24 3.10 8.13 11.81
N THR A 25 3.04 7.11 10.95
CA THR A 25 2.36 7.21 9.65
C THR A 25 1.53 6.00 9.26
N GLY A 26 1.54 4.93 10.05
CA GLY A 26 0.77 3.72 9.80
C GLY A 26 -0.37 3.50 10.80
N PHE A 27 -1.05 2.37 10.68
CA PHE A 27 -2.10 2.00 11.60
C PHE A 27 -1.54 1.79 13.02
N GLU A 28 -2.15 2.42 13.99
CA GLU A 28 -1.84 2.26 15.42
C GLU A 28 -3.00 1.60 16.17
N SER A 29 -4.20 2.14 16.02
CA SER A 29 -5.41 1.61 16.66
C SER A 29 -6.67 2.12 15.96
N LEU A 30 -7.81 1.48 16.26
CA LEU A 30 -9.11 1.93 15.78
C LEU A 30 -9.51 3.31 16.33
N GLU A 31 -8.95 3.69 17.48
CA GLU A 31 -9.25 4.98 18.13
C GLU A 31 -8.43 6.13 17.52
N THR A 32 -7.13 5.89 17.28
CA THR A 32 -6.20 6.95 16.87
C THR A 32 -6.05 7.06 15.36
N THR A 33 -6.15 5.93 14.64
CA THR A 33 -5.95 5.88 13.19
C THR A 33 -7.07 5.10 12.45
N PRO A 34 -8.37 5.42 12.69
CA PRO A 34 -9.47 4.68 12.06
C PRO A 34 -9.45 4.75 10.52
N HIS A 35 -8.88 5.81 9.94
CA HIS A 35 -8.74 5.99 8.50
C HIS A 35 -7.70 5.06 7.85
N MET A 36 -6.89 4.38 8.67
CA MET A 36 -5.91 3.39 8.21
C MET A 36 -6.46 1.95 8.20
N VAL A 37 -7.72 1.77 8.54
CA VAL A 37 -8.39 0.46 8.42
C VAL A 37 -8.64 0.15 6.95
N GLY A 38 -8.34 -1.08 6.55
CA GLY A 38 -8.44 -1.53 5.18
C GLY A 38 -7.15 -1.40 4.38
N ASN A 39 -7.17 -1.95 3.18
CA ASN A 39 -6.03 -1.94 2.27
C ASN A 39 -6.00 -0.64 1.47
N GLY A 40 -5.22 0.32 1.93
CA GLY A 40 -5.06 1.62 1.26
C GLY A 40 -4.01 1.63 0.15
N CYS A 41 -3.93 2.74 -0.55
CA CYS A 41 -2.97 2.95 -1.65
C CYS A 41 -1.52 2.68 -1.22
N GLU A 42 -1.18 3.07 -0.01
CA GLU A 42 0.17 2.92 0.54
C GLU A 42 0.59 1.47 0.79
N ASN A 43 -0.36 0.53 0.87
CA ASN A 43 -0.02 -0.90 0.98
C ASN A 43 0.68 -1.41 -0.27
N CYS A 44 0.31 -0.88 -1.44
CA CYS A 44 0.92 -1.23 -2.71
C CYS A 44 2.05 -0.28 -3.12
N HIS A 45 1.86 1.02 -2.89
CA HIS A 45 2.75 2.08 -3.37
C HIS A 45 3.77 2.58 -2.34
N GLY A 46 3.67 2.15 -1.08
CA GLY A 46 4.49 2.68 0.00
C GLY A 46 4.04 4.05 0.51
N PRO A 47 4.75 4.62 1.51
CA PRO A 47 4.38 5.90 2.12
C PRO A 47 4.38 7.05 1.12
N GLY A 48 3.24 7.74 0.97
CA GLY A 48 3.02 8.75 -0.06
C GLY A 48 2.81 10.19 0.43
N ALA A 49 3.07 10.49 1.71
CA ALA A 49 2.78 11.80 2.28
C ALA A 49 3.47 12.97 1.55
N LYS A 50 4.75 12.82 1.21
CA LYS A 50 5.49 13.86 0.47
C LYS A 50 4.99 14.03 -0.96
N HIS A 51 4.68 12.92 -1.63
CA HIS A 51 4.08 12.94 -2.95
C HIS A 51 2.73 13.67 -2.93
N ALA A 52 1.86 13.31 -2.00
CA ALA A 52 0.56 13.95 -1.86
C ALA A 52 0.69 15.45 -1.55
N ALA A 53 1.56 15.84 -0.62
CA ALA A 53 1.80 17.23 -0.28
C ALA A 53 2.32 18.04 -1.48
N ALA A 54 3.21 17.46 -2.29
CA ALA A 54 3.72 18.10 -3.50
C ALA A 54 2.63 18.29 -4.57
N GLU A 55 1.80 17.27 -4.80
CA GLU A 55 0.70 17.36 -5.77
C GLU A 55 -0.41 18.34 -5.33
N LEU A 56 -0.63 18.49 -4.03
CA LEU A 56 -1.58 19.46 -3.47
C LEU A 56 -1.02 20.89 -3.36
N GLY A 57 0.27 21.07 -3.64
CA GLY A 57 0.92 22.37 -3.49
C GLY A 57 1.28 22.77 -2.06
N GLU A 58 1.16 21.84 -1.11
CA GLU A 58 1.52 22.03 0.29
C GLU A 58 3.04 21.93 0.52
N LEU A 59 3.72 21.16 -0.33
CA LEU A 59 5.16 21.06 -0.42
C LEU A 59 5.64 21.70 -1.73
N GLU A 60 6.51 22.71 -1.62
CA GLU A 60 7.12 23.32 -2.80
C GLU A 60 8.05 22.31 -3.46
N ALA A 61 7.74 21.92 -4.70
CA ALA A 61 8.48 20.94 -5.46
C ALA A 61 8.76 21.44 -6.87
N ASP A 62 10.04 21.51 -7.26
CA ASP A 62 10.43 21.72 -8.65
C ASP A 62 10.16 20.46 -9.50
N LYS A 63 10.40 20.53 -10.80
CA LYS A 63 10.18 19.41 -11.70
C LYS A 63 10.99 18.17 -11.32
N VAL A 64 12.23 18.34 -10.88
CA VAL A 64 13.14 17.24 -10.52
C VAL A 64 12.62 16.51 -9.28
N LEU A 65 12.23 17.25 -8.25
CA LEU A 65 11.64 16.68 -7.04
C LEU A 65 10.30 15.99 -7.33
N MET A 66 9.43 16.64 -8.12
CA MET A 66 8.15 16.08 -8.49
C MET A 66 8.30 14.76 -9.26
N ASP A 67 9.18 14.72 -10.25
CA ASP A 67 9.44 13.50 -11.04
C ASP A 67 9.99 12.37 -10.15
N ARG A 68 10.84 12.69 -9.16
CA ARG A 68 11.35 11.72 -8.19
C ARG A 68 10.25 11.17 -7.29
N LEU A 69 9.41 12.03 -6.74
CA LEU A 69 8.31 11.62 -5.86
C LEU A 69 7.30 10.74 -6.60
N ARG A 70 6.99 11.06 -7.84
CA ARG A 70 6.12 10.24 -8.71
C ARG A 70 6.76 8.88 -9.02
N ALA A 71 8.06 8.85 -9.26
CA ALA A 71 8.78 7.61 -9.52
C ALA A 71 8.80 6.68 -8.29
N GLU A 72 8.92 7.24 -7.09
CA GLU A 72 8.87 6.49 -5.83
C GLU A 72 7.50 5.82 -5.60
N MET A 73 6.42 6.37 -6.14
CA MET A 73 5.06 5.83 -6.02
C MET A 73 4.72 4.78 -7.09
N ARG A 74 5.61 4.55 -8.05
CA ARG A 74 5.35 3.59 -9.12
C ARG A 74 5.53 2.16 -8.62
N LEU A 75 4.52 1.31 -8.84
CA LEU A 75 4.63 -0.13 -8.67
C LEU A 75 4.85 -0.79 -10.05
N PRO A 76 6.07 -1.25 -10.37
CA PRO A 76 6.34 -1.93 -11.64
C PRO A 76 5.57 -3.24 -11.74
N LEU A 77 5.15 -3.60 -12.97
CA LEU A 77 4.37 -4.82 -13.21
C LEU A 77 5.08 -6.10 -12.73
N ASP A 78 6.40 -6.18 -12.92
CA ASP A 78 7.21 -7.31 -12.46
C ASP A 78 7.28 -7.44 -10.93
N LYS A 79 6.94 -6.39 -10.17
CA LYS A 79 6.85 -6.38 -8.71
C LYS A 79 5.42 -6.50 -8.18
N ALA A 80 4.43 -6.23 -9.03
CA ALA A 80 3.02 -6.17 -8.61
C ALA A 80 2.51 -7.51 -8.10
N GLN A 81 2.86 -8.62 -8.72
CA GLN A 81 2.44 -9.95 -8.28
C GLN A 81 2.98 -10.29 -6.89
N ASP A 82 4.26 -10.05 -6.63
CA ASP A 82 4.86 -10.27 -5.31
C ASP A 82 4.19 -9.40 -4.25
N LYS A 83 3.84 -8.17 -4.60
CA LYS A 83 3.13 -7.26 -3.70
C LYS A 83 1.73 -7.78 -3.35
N CYS A 84 1.00 -8.30 -4.31
CA CYS A 84 -0.30 -8.92 -4.07
C CYS A 84 -0.18 -10.15 -3.15
N HIS A 85 0.87 -10.96 -3.34
CA HIS A 85 1.10 -12.16 -2.54
C HIS A 85 1.44 -11.89 -1.07
N GLU A 86 1.78 -10.67 -0.68
CA GLU A 86 1.97 -10.31 0.73
C GLU A 86 0.69 -10.51 1.56
N CYS A 87 -0.47 -10.32 0.93
CA CYS A 87 -1.78 -10.53 1.55
C CYS A 87 -2.52 -11.74 0.95
N HIS A 88 -2.38 -11.95 -0.35
CA HIS A 88 -2.98 -13.09 -1.06
C HIS A 88 -2.06 -14.31 -1.06
N ASP A 89 -1.77 -14.83 0.12
CA ASP A 89 -0.98 -16.05 0.31
C ASP A 89 -1.81 -17.32 0.10
N HIS A 90 -1.16 -18.49 0.14
CA HIS A 90 -1.83 -19.78 -0.08
C HIS A 90 -2.86 -20.13 1.00
N ASP A 91 -2.63 -19.70 2.24
CA ASP A 91 -3.50 -20.02 3.36
C ASP A 91 -4.76 -19.14 3.40
N ASN A 92 -4.60 -17.84 3.10
CA ASN A 92 -5.68 -16.87 3.21
C ASN A 92 -6.40 -16.60 1.90
N SER A 93 -5.77 -16.88 0.76
CA SER A 93 -6.30 -16.59 -0.57
C SER A 93 -5.89 -17.66 -1.60
N PRO A 94 -6.27 -18.92 -1.40
CA PRO A 94 -5.82 -20.02 -2.27
C PRO A 94 -6.24 -19.86 -3.74
N ASP A 95 -7.37 -19.23 -3.99
CA ASP A 95 -7.86 -19.00 -5.35
C ASP A 95 -7.00 -17.98 -6.13
N PHE A 96 -6.26 -17.13 -5.46
CA PHE A 96 -5.34 -16.18 -6.09
C PHE A 96 -4.11 -16.86 -6.70
N HIS A 97 -3.81 -18.10 -6.30
CA HIS A 97 -2.69 -18.89 -6.81
C HIS A 97 -3.08 -19.84 -7.94
N LYS A 98 -4.33 -19.78 -8.43
CA LYS A 98 -4.76 -20.49 -9.62
C LYS A 98 -4.20 -19.84 -10.88
N ASP A 99 -4.14 -20.64 -11.95
CA ASP A 99 -3.70 -20.15 -13.25
C ASP A 99 -4.50 -18.91 -13.69
N ASN A 100 -3.80 -17.88 -14.16
CA ASN A 100 -4.34 -16.60 -14.61
C ASN A 100 -5.04 -15.72 -13.53
N ALA A 101 -4.99 -16.08 -12.25
CA ALA A 101 -5.65 -15.30 -11.22
C ALA A 101 -5.04 -13.88 -11.09
N PHE A 102 -3.72 -13.77 -11.10
CA PHE A 102 -3.05 -12.46 -11.06
C PHE A 102 -3.47 -11.58 -12.23
N GLU A 103 -3.47 -12.09 -13.44
CA GLU A 103 -3.84 -11.34 -14.65
C GLU A 103 -5.28 -10.84 -14.58
N GLU A 104 -6.22 -11.66 -14.11
CA GLU A 104 -7.62 -11.28 -13.96
C GLU A 104 -7.81 -10.19 -12.91
N TYR A 105 -7.14 -10.29 -11.77
CA TYR A 105 -7.20 -9.25 -10.73
C TYR A 105 -6.47 -7.98 -11.15
N TRP A 106 -5.33 -8.11 -11.82
CA TRP A 106 -4.56 -6.98 -12.33
C TRP A 106 -5.39 -6.10 -13.26
N GLU A 107 -6.14 -6.69 -14.18
CA GLU A 107 -7.02 -5.95 -15.08
C GLU A 107 -8.08 -5.11 -14.36
N LYS A 108 -8.48 -5.52 -13.16
CA LYS A 108 -9.47 -4.80 -12.35
C LYS A 108 -8.89 -3.66 -11.52
N VAL A 109 -7.63 -3.77 -11.12
CA VAL A 109 -7.02 -2.82 -10.16
C VAL A 109 -5.97 -1.92 -10.78
N LYS A 110 -5.45 -2.25 -11.96
CA LYS A 110 -4.44 -1.41 -12.63
C LYS A 110 -4.96 -0.01 -12.92
N HIS A 111 -4.12 0.97 -12.71
CA HIS A 111 -4.39 2.37 -13.03
C HIS A 111 -3.07 3.06 -13.41
N TYR A 112 -3.15 4.20 -14.05
CA TYR A 112 -1.98 4.87 -14.62
C TYR A 112 -1.82 6.32 -14.11
N GLY A 113 -2.26 6.60 -12.90
CA GLY A 113 -2.10 7.89 -12.26
C GLY A 113 -2.91 9.02 -12.90
N LYS A 114 -4.07 8.68 -13.44
CA LYS A 114 -5.01 9.65 -14.04
C LYS A 114 -6.37 9.67 -13.36
N ASP A 115 -6.45 8.98 -12.25
CA ASP A 115 -7.69 8.84 -11.50
C ASP A 115 -7.87 9.98 -10.52
#